data_b374e557ed15a67d7142ebea57d31e25
#
_entry.id   b374e557ed15a67d7142ebea57d31e25
#
_cell.length_a   1.000
_cell.length_b   1.000
_cell.length_c   1.000
_cell.angle_alpha   90.00
_cell.angle_beta   90.00
_cell.angle_gamma   90.00
#
_symmetry.space_group_name_H-M   'P 1'
#
loop_
_entity.id
_entity.type
_entity.pdbx_description
1 polymer ?
#
loop_
_entity_poly.entity_id
_entity_poly.type
_entity_poly.pdbx_seq_one_letter_code
_entity_poly.pdbx_strand_id
1 'polypeptide(L)'
;MKFWLGVTDNAWFEFLRREQPDEVNFWQPSGKAPFVGLAPGAPFLFKLKSPYNHVAGGGFFVKFSVLPLSMAWDAFGRKNGAASREAFEGMIKRLAPDPRVRDPEIGCTILSMPF
;
A
#
# COMPACT_ATOMS: atom_id res chain seq x y z
N MET A 1 17.23 0.00 -15.90
CA MET A 1 16.68 0.25 -14.56
C MET A 1 15.36 -0.46 -14.40
N LYS A 2 15.17 -1.16 -13.29
CA LYS A 2 13.89 -1.78 -12.97
C LYS A 2 13.04 -0.84 -12.13
N PHE A 3 11.76 -0.79 -12.43
CA PHE A 3 10.77 -0.11 -11.61
C PHE A 3 9.47 -0.91 -11.63
N TRP A 4 8.56 -0.59 -10.74
CA TRP A 4 7.25 -1.22 -10.70
C TRP A 4 6.15 -0.18 -10.91
N LEU A 5 5.11 -0.58 -11.63
CA LEU A 5 3.92 0.24 -11.82
C LEU A 5 2.76 -0.47 -11.11
N GLY A 6 2.37 0.02 -9.94
CA GLY A 6 1.29 -0.55 -9.15
C GLY A 6 -0.04 0.11 -9.42
N VAL A 7 -1.07 -0.71 -9.73
CA VAL A 7 -2.43 -0.19 -9.84
C VAL A 7 -2.91 0.16 -8.43
N THR A 8 -3.30 1.40 -8.24
CA THR A 8 -3.47 2.00 -6.93
C THR A 8 -4.92 2.44 -6.71
N ASP A 9 -5.47 2.12 -5.53
CA ASP A 9 -6.78 2.60 -5.12
C ASP A 9 -6.78 4.13 -5.04
N ASN A 10 -7.77 4.76 -5.67
CA ASN A 10 -7.82 6.22 -5.78
C ASN A 10 -7.99 6.90 -4.41
N ALA A 11 -8.77 6.31 -3.52
CA ALA A 11 -9.01 6.87 -2.19
C ALA A 11 -7.75 6.77 -1.32
N TRP A 12 -7.03 5.65 -1.41
CA TRP A 12 -5.75 5.46 -0.73
C TRP A 12 -4.75 6.54 -1.15
N PHE A 13 -4.63 6.75 -2.45
CA PHE A 13 -3.71 7.74 -3.00
C PHE A 13 -4.09 9.15 -2.56
N GLU A 14 -5.36 9.51 -2.67
CA GLU A 14 -5.83 10.85 -2.31
C GLU A 14 -5.63 11.15 -0.84
N PHE A 15 -5.87 10.18 0.03
CA PHE A 15 -5.63 10.32 1.46
C PHE A 15 -4.15 10.60 1.73
N LEU A 16 -3.25 9.83 1.15
CA LEU A 16 -1.81 9.97 1.38
C LEU A 16 -1.26 11.25 0.75
N ARG A 17 -1.81 11.67 -0.38
CA ARG A 17 -1.44 12.93 -1.00
C ARG A 17 -1.70 14.12 -0.06
N ARG A 18 -2.78 14.06 0.69
CA ARG A 18 -3.11 15.09 1.68
C ARG A 18 -2.23 15.01 2.92
N GLU A 19 -1.92 13.80 3.37
CA GLU A 19 -1.12 13.59 4.57
C GLU A 19 0.35 13.92 4.37
N GLN A 20 0.89 13.74 3.18
CA GLN A 20 2.29 13.98 2.83
C GLN A 20 3.27 13.31 3.80
N PRO A 21 3.14 11.99 4.01
CA PRO A 21 4.04 11.26 4.92
C PRO A 21 5.43 11.08 4.33
N ASP A 22 6.38 10.71 5.17
CA ASP A 22 7.76 10.41 4.75
C ASP A 22 7.93 9.01 4.16
N GLU A 23 6.96 8.12 4.45
CA GLU A 23 6.89 6.77 3.88
C GLU A 23 5.45 6.34 3.77
N VAL A 24 5.19 5.35 2.93
CA VAL A 24 3.85 4.77 2.78
C VAL A 24 3.94 3.25 2.75
N ASN A 25 2.87 2.60 3.18
CA ASN A 25 2.68 1.17 3.00
C ASN A 25 1.71 0.95 1.84
N PHE A 26 2.25 0.48 0.71
CA PHE A 26 1.43 0.01 -0.40
C PHE A 26 1.08 -1.45 -0.12
N TRP A 27 -0.06 -1.66 0.53
CA TRP A 27 -0.47 -2.97 0.99
C TRP A 27 -1.33 -3.70 -0.03
N GLN A 28 -1.32 -5.04 0.09
CA GLN A 28 -2.20 -5.90 -0.69
C GLN A 28 -2.93 -6.84 0.25
N PRO A 29 -4.19 -7.20 -0.06
CA PRO A 29 -4.99 -8.04 0.83
C PRO A 29 -4.52 -9.48 0.90
N SER A 30 -3.56 -9.88 0.08
CA SER A 30 -2.94 -11.20 0.13
C SER A 30 -1.45 -11.07 0.49
N GLY A 31 -0.87 -12.15 1.02
CA GLY A 31 0.55 -12.17 1.39
C GLY A 31 1.52 -12.28 0.22
N LYS A 32 1.08 -12.07 -1.03
CA LYS A 32 1.94 -12.18 -2.20
C LYS A 32 2.50 -10.83 -2.62
N ALA A 33 3.79 -10.79 -2.94
CA ALA A 33 4.40 -9.60 -3.51
C ALA A 33 3.83 -9.37 -4.92
N PRO A 34 3.51 -8.11 -5.28
CA PRO A 34 3.00 -7.80 -6.62
C PRO A 34 4.09 -7.78 -7.69
N PHE A 35 5.34 -7.99 -7.31
CA PHE A 35 6.49 -7.82 -8.21
C PHE A 35 7.56 -8.86 -7.90
N VAL A 36 8.54 -9.00 -8.79
CA VAL A 36 9.67 -9.92 -8.63
C VAL A 36 10.98 -9.14 -8.87
N GLY A 37 11.94 -9.32 -7.96
CA GLY A 37 13.30 -8.84 -8.15
C GLY A 37 13.48 -7.33 -8.06
N LEU A 38 12.59 -6.62 -7.37
CA LEU A 38 12.74 -5.18 -7.16
C LEU A 38 13.77 -4.94 -6.07
N ALA A 39 14.79 -4.14 -6.37
CA ALA A 39 15.86 -3.83 -5.42
C ALA A 39 15.52 -2.61 -4.56
N PRO A 40 16.06 -2.52 -3.32
CA PRO A 40 15.89 -1.31 -2.52
C PRO A 40 16.35 -0.07 -3.29
N GLY A 41 15.57 1.00 -3.20
CA GLY A 41 15.81 2.25 -3.92
C GLY A 41 15.17 2.30 -5.30
N ALA A 42 14.64 1.19 -5.81
CA ALA A 42 13.97 1.19 -7.11
C ALA A 42 12.68 2.00 -7.08
N PRO A 43 12.35 2.74 -8.15
CA PRO A 43 11.09 3.47 -8.21
C PRO A 43 9.89 2.54 -8.25
N PHE A 44 8.85 2.90 -7.50
CA PHE A 44 7.56 2.23 -7.49
C PHE A 44 6.50 3.29 -7.78
N LEU A 45 5.86 3.20 -8.94
CA LEU A 45 4.95 4.22 -9.43
C LEU A 45 3.51 3.82 -9.20
N PHE A 46 2.67 4.81 -8.89
CA PHE A 46 1.25 4.62 -8.65
C PHE A 46 0.45 4.99 -9.89
N LYS A 47 -0.22 3.99 -10.47
CA LYS A 47 -1.18 4.23 -11.54
C LYS A 47 -2.58 4.21 -10.96
N LEU A 48 -3.30 5.32 -11.06
CA LEU A 48 -4.65 5.43 -10.53
C LEU A 48 -5.63 4.63 -11.38
N LYS A 49 -6.71 4.18 -10.73
CA LYS A 49 -7.83 3.50 -11.38
C LYS A 49 -8.72 4.51 -12.10
N SER A 50 -9.65 3.98 -12.91
CA SER A 50 -10.69 4.78 -13.54
C SER A 50 -11.35 5.73 -12.51
N PRO A 51 -11.70 6.96 -12.85
CA PRO A 51 -11.63 7.56 -14.19
C PRO A 51 -10.28 8.18 -14.55
N TYR A 52 -9.32 8.19 -13.65
CA TYR A 52 -8.07 8.93 -13.83
C TYR A 52 -7.08 8.23 -14.77
N ASN A 53 -6.85 6.93 -14.56
CA ASN A 53 -6.06 6.06 -15.45
C ASN A 53 -4.67 6.60 -15.85
N HIS A 54 -3.98 7.28 -14.92
CA HIS A 54 -2.65 7.80 -15.21
C HIS A 54 -1.72 7.62 -14.00
N VAL A 55 -0.42 7.72 -14.23
CA VAL A 55 0.58 7.73 -13.17
C VAL A 55 0.50 9.08 -12.45
N ALA A 56 0.27 9.04 -11.14
CA ALA A 56 0.06 10.25 -10.35
C ALA A 56 1.14 10.50 -9.31
N GLY A 57 1.98 9.51 -9.04
CA GLY A 57 3.03 9.64 -8.04
C GLY A 57 3.75 8.32 -7.85
N GLY A 58 4.46 8.20 -6.75
CA GLY A 58 5.20 6.98 -6.45
C GLY A 58 6.03 7.11 -5.18
N GLY A 59 6.96 6.21 -5.02
CA GLY A 59 7.95 6.20 -3.94
C GLY A 59 9.11 5.31 -4.33
N PHE A 60 10.00 5.08 -3.36
CA PHE A 60 11.19 4.27 -3.59
C PHE A 60 11.13 3.03 -2.71
N PHE A 61 11.30 1.87 -3.32
CA PHE A 61 11.16 0.59 -2.64
C PHE A 61 12.18 0.45 -1.52
N VAL A 62 11.69 0.06 -0.32
CA VAL A 62 12.54 -0.25 0.82
C VAL A 62 12.56 -1.76 1.04
N LYS A 63 11.38 -2.35 1.29
CA LYS A 63 11.26 -3.79 1.55
C LYS A 63 9.83 -4.24 1.37
N PHE A 64 9.67 -5.56 1.21
CA PHE A 64 8.37 -6.23 1.25
C PHE A 64 8.32 -7.12 2.50
N SER A 65 7.19 -7.09 3.20
CA SER A 65 6.95 -7.93 4.37
C SER A 65 5.51 -8.41 4.37
N VAL A 66 5.28 -9.58 4.96
CA VAL A 66 3.92 -10.07 5.23
C VAL A 66 3.65 -9.85 6.71
N LEU A 67 2.61 -9.10 7.01
CA LEU A 67 2.23 -8.75 8.38
C LEU A 67 0.75 -8.98 8.62
N PRO A 68 0.35 -9.38 9.85
CA PRO A 68 -1.05 -9.29 10.23
C PRO A 68 -1.53 -7.84 10.13
N LEU A 69 -2.80 -7.64 9.79
CA LEU A 69 -3.41 -6.32 9.69
C LEU A 69 -3.13 -5.46 10.93
N SER A 70 -3.30 -6.04 12.12
CA SER A 70 -3.08 -5.35 13.40
C SER A 70 -1.66 -4.82 13.51
N MET A 71 -0.68 -5.62 13.13
CA MET A 71 0.73 -5.22 13.19
C MET A 71 1.04 -4.15 12.15
N ALA A 72 0.46 -4.25 10.97
CA ALA A 72 0.64 -3.22 9.94
C ALA A 72 0.07 -1.88 10.41
N TRP A 73 -1.06 -1.88 11.10
CA TRP A 73 -1.58 -0.65 11.67
C TRP A 73 -0.68 -0.09 12.77
N ASP A 74 -0.22 -0.94 13.68
CA ASP A 74 0.66 -0.50 14.76
C ASP A 74 1.98 0.07 14.22
N ALA A 75 2.51 -0.52 13.16
CA ALA A 75 3.79 -0.07 12.58
C ALA A 75 3.67 1.19 11.75
N PHE A 76 2.59 1.33 10.97
CA PHE A 76 2.50 2.39 9.95
C PHE A 76 1.36 3.38 10.18
N GLY A 77 0.33 3.02 10.95
CA GLY A 77 -0.79 3.93 11.23
C GLY A 77 -1.39 4.52 9.95
N ARG A 78 -1.50 5.85 9.91
CA ARG A 78 -2.09 6.56 8.76
C ARG A 78 -1.29 6.42 7.46
N LYS A 79 -0.03 5.99 7.55
CA LYS A 79 0.80 5.69 6.36
C LYS A 79 0.27 4.49 5.57
N ASN A 80 -0.67 3.73 6.13
CA ASN A 80 -1.41 2.69 5.43
C ASN A 80 -2.48 3.24 4.48
N GLY A 81 -2.70 4.54 4.46
CA GLY A 81 -3.68 5.17 3.59
C GLY A 81 -5.09 5.22 4.15
N ALA A 82 -5.23 5.21 5.47
CA ALA A 82 -6.52 5.28 6.14
C ALA A 82 -6.44 6.17 7.38
N ALA A 83 -7.54 6.82 7.73
CA ALA A 83 -7.59 7.77 8.84
C ALA A 83 -7.61 7.10 10.21
N SER A 84 -8.08 5.83 10.28
CA SER A 84 -8.22 5.09 11.52
C SER A 84 -8.03 3.60 11.26
N ARG A 85 -7.81 2.85 12.34
CA ARG A 85 -7.72 1.39 12.26
C ARG A 85 -9.01 0.78 11.69
N GLU A 86 -10.16 1.29 12.11
CA GLU A 86 -11.45 0.80 11.63
C GLU A 86 -11.62 1.01 10.13
N ALA A 87 -11.21 2.17 9.64
CA ALA A 87 -11.24 2.46 8.19
C ALA A 87 -10.30 1.51 7.43
N PHE A 88 -9.11 1.27 7.97
CA PHE A 88 -8.13 0.36 7.39
C PHE A 88 -8.67 -1.07 7.34
N GLU A 89 -9.24 -1.55 8.44
CA GLU A 89 -9.86 -2.87 8.50
C GLU A 89 -10.97 -3.01 7.45
N GLY A 90 -11.79 -1.98 7.30
CA GLY A 90 -12.87 -1.97 6.30
C GLY A 90 -12.35 -2.08 4.87
N MET A 91 -11.27 -1.38 4.56
CA MET A 91 -10.63 -1.44 3.24
C MET A 91 -10.12 -2.85 2.93
N ILE A 92 -9.41 -3.45 3.88
CA ILE A 92 -8.83 -4.78 3.69
C ILE A 92 -9.92 -5.84 3.56
N LYS A 93 -10.94 -5.79 4.42
CA LYS A 93 -12.02 -6.80 4.41
C LYS A 93 -12.82 -6.80 3.12
N ARG A 94 -13.00 -5.63 2.49
CA ARG A 94 -13.67 -5.56 1.19
C ARG A 94 -12.90 -6.25 0.07
N LEU A 95 -11.58 -6.30 0.18
CA LEU A 95 -10.69 -6.82 -0.86
C LEU A 95 -10.11 -8.18 -0.51
N ALA A 96 -10.23 -8.61 0.75
CA ALA A 96 -9.63 -9.86 1.23
C ALA A 96 -10.28 -11.09 0.59
N PRO A 97 -9.49 -12.16 0.34
CA PRO A 97 -10.04 -13.41 -0.18
C PRO A 97 -11.07 -14.04 0.76
N ASP A 98 -10.89 -13.90 2.07
CA ASP A 98 -11.84 -14.37 3.07
C ASP A 98 -12.09 -13.27 4.10
N PRO A 99 -13.21 -12.54 3.99
CA PRO A 99 -13.51 -11.42 4.90
C PRO A 99 -13.85 -11.86 6.32
N ARG A 100 -13.97 -13.17 6.60
CA ARG A 100 -14.27 -13.70 7.93
C ARG A 100 -13.03 -13.77 8.82
N VAL A 101 -11.84 -13.74 8.26
CA VAL A 101 -10.60 -13.74 9.02
C VAL A 101 -10.48 -12.42 9.77
N ARG A 102 -10.30 -12.47 11.10
CA ARG A 102 -10.28 -11.27 11.93
C ARG A 102 -9.04 -10.43 11.75
N ASP A 103 -7.89 -11.07 11.66
CA ASP A 103 -6.59 -10.41 11.55
C ASP A 103 -5.80 -11.02 10.41
N PRO A 104 -6.23 -10.75 9.16
CA PRO A 104 -5.61 -11.36 8.00
C PRO A 104 -4.18 -10.90 7.81
N GLU A 105 -3.34 -11.77 7.27
CA GLU A 105 -2.02 -11.40 6.80
C GLU A 105 -2.13 -10.65 5.50
N ILE A 106 -1.41 -9.54 5.41
CA ILE A 106 -1.40 -8.70 4.21
C ILE A 106 0.03 -8.50 3.73
N GLY A 107 0.21 -8.32 2.44
CA GLY A 107 1.49 -7.97 1.86
C GLY A 107 1.74 -6.48 2.02
N CYS A 108 2.90 -6.11 2.57
CA CYS A 108 3.26 -4.72 2.82
C CYS A 108 4.49 -4.34 2.01
N THR A 109 4.31 -3.46 1.04
CA THR A 109 5.40 -2.89 0.26
C THR A 109 5.71 -1.50 0.82
N ILE A 110 6.85 -1.38 1.48
CA ILE A 110 7.23 -0.13 2.13
C ILE A 110 8.00 0.73 1.14
N LEU A 111 7.54 1.97 0.96
CA LEU A 111 8.11 2.93 0.05
C LEU A 111 8.51 4.18 0.81
N SER A 112 9.71 4.68 0.54
CA SER A 112 10.23 5.90 1.14
C SER A 112 10.10 7.07 0.18
N MET A 113 10.18 8.28 0.72
CA MET A 113 10.18 9.54 -0.04
C MET A 113 9.10 9.59 -1.12
N PRO A 114 7.83 9.40 -0.75
CA PRO A 114 6.75 9.43 -1.73
C PRO A 114 6.63 10.80 -2.40
N PHE A 115 6.25 10.77 -3.67
CA PHE A 115 6.12 11.99 -4.47
C PHE A 115 4.85 12.00 -5.31
#